data_3c9407eaacfa3181213247da24bdcc6c
#
_entry.id   3c9407eaacfa3181213247da24bdcc6c
#
_cell.length_a   1.000
_cell.length_b   1.000
_cell.length_c   1.000
_cell.angle_alpha   90.00
_cell.angle_beta   90.00
_cell.angle_gamma   90.00
#
_symmetry.space_group_name_H-M   'P 1'
#
loop_
_entity.id
_entity.type
_entity.pdbx_description
1 polymer ?
#
loop_
_entity_poly.entity_id
_entity_poly.type
_entity_poly.pdbx_seq_one_letter_code
_entity_poly.pdbx_strand_id
1 'polypeptide(L)'
;MAHNGWRKPTPELSVAEQYAQAGERLSIPRNRAMLAIKKVATDIGLKPADRMLLDAFSGFTKEQDWEQGRRPIVWASNEYLMEHTGFSLATLRRHARHLVNVGLIAFKDSSNGKRWGHRDDQGYIVDAYGYDLAPLAARADEFEALYVRIQEERRMCQGLKKKITIVRRIIRAKLDAAAEKSLTGPWTKLTESFELLLQRLPKRNESVEKLLDTLDWFASFKEQVEHAFDRAFSKPQNDNQKADQQVLDSVSNSHNTTPSGVSDETHI
;
A
#
# COMPACT_ATOMS: atom_id res chain seq x y z
N MET A 1 14.48 -48.47 -11.15
CA MET A 1 15.65 -47.71 -11.63
C MET A 1 16.19 -46.86 -10.50
N ALA A 2 17.41 -47.12 -10.05
CA ALA A 2 18.04 -46.33 -8.99
C ALA A 2 18.22 -44.88 -9.51
N HIS A 3 17.65 -43.92 -8.84
CA HIS A 3 17.89 -42.50 -9.12
C HIS A 3 19.35 -42.21 -8.75
N ASN A 4 20.22 -42.09 -9.74
CA ASN A 4 21.50 -41.40 -9.57
C ASN A 4 21.22 -40.03 -8.98
N GLY A 5 21.89 -39.68 -7.87
CA GLY A 5 21.62 -38.52 -7.02
C GLY A 5 21.70 -37.14 -7.66
N TRP A 6 21.68 -37.07 -8.99
CA TRP A 6 21.71 -35.81 -9.76
C TRP A 6 20.30 -35.26 -9.96
N ARG A 7 20.16 -33.94 -9.71
CA ARG A 7 18.92 -33.21 -10.01
C ARG A 7 18.75 -33.10 -11.53
N LYS A 8 17.50 -33.27 -11.98
CA LYS A 8 17.19 -32.94 -13.38
C LYS A 8 17.34 -31.42 -13.57
N PRO A 9 18.07 -30.98 -14.60
CA PRO A 9 18.18 -29.56 -14.92
C PRO A 9 16.78 -28.95 -15.18
N THR A 10 16.55 -27.77 -14.62
CA THR A 10 15.35 -26.97 -14.91
C THR A 10 15.80 -25.53 -15.19
N PRO A 11 14.98 -24.72 -15.90
CA PRO A 11 15.31 -23.31 -16.15
C PRO A 11 15.61 -22.54 -14.86
N GLU A 12 14.82 -22.78 -13.80
CA GLU A 12 14.97 -22.12 -12.50
C GLU A 12 16.32 -22.45 -11.85
N LEU A 13 16.76 -23.72 -11.93
CA LEU A 13 18.08 -24.12 -11.43
C LEU A 13 19.21 -23.43 -12.20
N SER A 14 19.08 -23.28 -13.52
CA SER A 14 20.06 -22.56 -14.34
C SER A 14 20.13 -21.07 -13.97
N VAL A 15 18.99 -20.43 -13.79
CA VAL A 15 18.93 -19.03 -13.35
C VAL A 15 19.53 -18.85 -11.95
N ALA A 16 19.21 -19.74 -11.02
CA ALA A 16 19.78 -19.70 -9.67
C ALA A 16 21.31 -19.84 -9.68
N GLU A 17 21.85 -20.72 -10.54
CA GLU A 17 23.30 -20.88 -10.70
C GLU A 17 23.95 -19.64 -11.34
N GLN A 18 23.29 -19.00 -12.31
CA GLN A 18 23.79 -17.71 -12.87
C GLN A 18 23.87 -16.62 -11.79
N TYR A 19 22.86 -16.52 -10.92
CA TYR A 19 22.92 -15.62 -9.77
C TYR A 19 24.03 -16.01 -8.79
N ALA A 20 24.26 -17.31 -8.56
CA ALA A 20 25.36 -17.76 -7.68
C ALA A 20 26.72 -17.36 -8.23
N GLN A 21 26.95 -17.55 -9.53
CA GLN A 21 28.19 -17.11 -10.20
C GLN A 21 28.36 -15.58 -10.19
N ALA A 22 27.27 -14.84 -10.36
CA ALA A 22 27.31 -13.38 -10.23
C ALA A 22 27.64 -12.95 -8.80
N GLY A 23 27.04 -13.59 -7.79
CA GLY A 23 27.27 -13.29 -6.37
C GLY A 23 28.70 -13.59 -5.91
N GLU A 24 29.31 -14.64 -6.44
CA GLU A 24 30.72 -14.97 -6.16
C GLU A 24 31.69 -13.84 -6.53
N ARG A 25 31.34 -13.04 -7.53
CA ARG A 25 32.16 -11.90 -7.98
C ARG A 25 32.00 -10.65 -7.13
N LEU A 26 31.10 -10.66 -6.17
CA LEU A 26 30.76 -9.51 -5.33
C LEU A 26 31.27 -9.70 -3.92
N SER A 27 31.48 -8.60 -3.22
CA SER A 27 31.72 -8.57 -1.77
C SER A 27 30.56 -7.86 -1.10
N ILE A 28 29.51 -8.61 -0.78
CA ILE A 28 28.31 -8.08 -0.12
C ILE A 28 28.22 -8.70 1.28
N PRO A 29 28.25 -7.88 2.33
CA PRO A 29 28.15 -8.39 3.70
C PRO A 29 26.87 -9.21 3.89
N ARG A 30 26.97 -10.35 4.59
CA ARG A 30 25.85 -11.24 4.92
C ARG A 30 24.62 -10.47 5.41
N ASN A 31 24.84 -9.58 6.39
CA ASN A 31 23.76 -8.81 6.99
C ASN A 31 23.06 -7.89 5.99
N ARG A 32 23.77 -7.30 5.02
CA ARG A 32 23.18 -6.47 3.96
C ARG A 32 22.29 -7.33 3.06
N ALA A 33 22.79 -8.45 2.55
CA ALA A 33 22.04 -9.36 1.69
C ALA A 33 20.77 -9.88 2.38
N MET A 34 20.90 -10.31 3.64
CA MET A 34 19.77 -10.80 4.44
C MET A 34 18.75 -9.71 4.77
N LEU A 35 19.19 -8.50 5.06
CA LEU A 35 18.29 -7.38 5.33
C LEU A 35 17.53 -6.95 4.07
N ALA A 36 18.20 -6.90 2.92
CA ALA A 36 17.60 -6.56 1.64
C ALA A 36 16.43 -7.48 1.31
N ILE A 37 16.65 -8.81 1.37
CA ILE A 37 15.59 -9.77 1.09
C ILE A 37 14.46 -9.73 2.13
N LYS A 38 14.77 -9.57 3.42
CA LYS A 38 13.74 -9.51 4.48
C LYS A 38 12.76 -8.36 4.30
N LYS A 39 13.22 -7.20 3.79
CA LYS A 39 12.38 -6.03 3.55
C LYS A 39 11.32 -6.25 2.48
N VAL A 40 11.61 -7.08 1.48
CA VAL A 40 10.72 -7.34 0.33
C VAL A 40 10.12 -8.74 0.33
N ALA A 41 10.42 -9.55 1.32
CA ALA A 41 10.09 -10.96 1.38
C ALA A 41 8.60 -11.25 1.07
N THR A 42 7.70 -10.51 1.68
CA THR A 42 6.25 -10.67 1.46
C THR A 42 5.83 -10.24 0.06
N ASP A 43 6.44 -9.18 -0.45
CA ASP A 43 6.09 -8.59 -1.75
C ASP A 43 6.54 -9.49 -2.92
N ILE A 44 7.59 -10.31 -2.72
CA ILE A 44 8.03 -11.35 -3.68
C ILE A 44 7.45 -12.74 -3.39
N GLY A 45 6.47 -12.84 -2.50
CA GLY A 45 5.71 -14.07 -2.25
C GLY A 45 6.36 -15.06 -1.28
N LEU A 46 7.40 -14.69 -0.52
CA LEU A 46 7.99 -15.56 0.49
C LEU A 46 7.06 -15.72 1.70
N LYS A 47 6.87 -16.97 2.08
CA LYS A 47 6.13 -17.34 3.29
C LYS A 47 7.01 -17.21 4.55
N PRO A 48 6.43 -17.13 5.74
CA PRO A 48 7.20 -17.12 6.99
C PRO A 48 8.19 -18.29 7.12
N ALA A 49 7.79 -19.50 6.68
CA ALA A 49 8.63 -20.68 6.70
C ALA A 49 9.82 -20.59 5.73
N ASP A 50 9.67 -19.94 4.57
CA ASP A 50 10.79 -19.69 3.64
C ASP A 50 11.84 -18.79 4.32
N ARG A 51 11.39 -17.72 4.99
CA ARG A 51 12.27 -16.80 5.72
C ARG A 51 12.98 -17.47 6.88
N MET A 52 12.26 -18.32 7.63
CA MET A 52 12.84 -19.09 8.73
C MET A 52 13.94 -20.03 8.24
N LEU A 53 13.73 -20.73 7.11
CA LEU A 53 14.75 -21.57 6.52
C LEU A 53 15.94 -20.77 6.01
N LEU A 54 15.70 -19.61 5.40
CA LEU A 54 16.76 -18.71 4.92
C LEU A 54 17.59 -18.16 6.09
N ASP A 55 16.98 -17.83 7.22
CA ASP A 55 17.67 -17.41 8.44
C ASP A 55 18.54 -18.55 9.00
N ALA A 56 18.01 -19.78 9.04
CA ALA A 56 18.78 -20.95 9.46
C ALA A 56 20.00 -21.17 8.55
N PHE A 57 19.82 -21.07 7.23
CA PHE A 57 20.95 -21.17 6.29
C PHE A 57 21.97 -20.06 6.50
N SER A 58 21.54 -18.83 6.64
CA SER A 58 22.42 -17.68 6.86
C SER A 58 23.22 -17.82 8.17
N GLY A 59 22.59 -18.33 9.23
CA GLY A 59 23.24 -18.60 10.51
C GLY A 59 24.39 -19.61 10.44
N PHE A 60 24.34 -20.54 9.46
CA PHE A 60 25.38 -21.51 9.22
C PHE A 60 26.63 -20.91 8.55
N THR A 61 26.50 -19.79 7.84
CA THR A 61 27.60 -19.12 7.13
C THR A 61 28.37 -18.17 8.04
N LYS A 62 29.64 -17.94 7.73
CA LYS A 62 30.51 -16.94 8.37
C LYS A 62 30.60 -15.69 7.47
N GLU A 63 31.01 -14.54 8.04
CA GLU A 63 31.14 -13.28 7.27
C GLU A 63 32.13 -13.41 6.11
N GLN A 64 33.25 -14.11 6.32
CA GLN A 64 34.27 -14.35 5.30
C GLN A 64 33.79 -15.19 4.11
N ASP A 65 32.69 -15.93 4.25
CA ASP A 65 32.11 -16.72 3.15
C ASP A 65 31.47 -15.79 2.08
N TRP A 66 31.21 -14.52 2.43
CA TRP A 66 30.56 -13.52 1.58
C TRP A 66 31.55 -12.53 0.94
N GLU A 67 32.86 -12.80 1.06
CA GLU A 67 33.91 -12.03 0.39
C GLU A 67 33.96 -12.36 -1.11
N GLN A 68 34.50 -11.45 -1.90
CA GLN A 68 34.67 -11.64 -3.35
C GLN A 68 35.49 -12.91 -3.64
N GLY A 69 35.06 -13.66 -4.65
CA GLY A 69 35.67 -14.92 -5.03
C GLY A 69 35.25 -16.10 -4.15
N ARG A 70 34.28 -15.93 -3.25
CA ARG A 70 33.80 -16.96 -2.34
C ARG A 70 32.30 -17.18 -2.48
N ARG A 71 31.87 -18.37 -2.06
CA ARG A 71 30.46 -18.75 -2.09
C ARG A 71 30.02 -19.21 -0.69
N PRO A 72 29.01 -18.59 -0.08
CA PRO A 72 28.45 -18.97 1.23
C PRO A 72 27.60 -20.23 1.11
N ILE A 73 28.26 -21.40 1.17
CA ILE A 73 27.62 -22.70 1.00
C ILE A 73 27.27 -23.31 2.35
N VAL A 74 26.05 -23.84 2.46
CA VAL A 74 25.50 -24.51 3.62
C VAL A 74 25.43 -25.99 3.38
N TRP A 75 26.25 -26.78 4.11
CA TRP A 75 26.27 -28.24 4.03
C TRP A 75 25.68 -28.93 5.25
N ALA A 76 24.94 -28.19 6.07
CA ALA A 76 24.25 -28.76 7.23
C ALA A 76 23.40 -29.97 6.85
N SER A 77 23.38 -30.98 7.73
CA SER A 77 22.58 -32.20 7.52
C SER A 77 21.08 -31.90 7.56
N ASN A 78 20.26 -32.80 7.04
CA ASN A 78 18.81 -32.63 7.14
C ASN A 78 18.37 -32.65 8.60
N GLU A 79 18.94 -33.54 9.42
CA GLU A 79 18.65 -33.68 10.85
C GLU A 79 18.91 -32.37 11.59
N TYR A 80 20.08 -31.75 11.37
CA TYR A 80 20.42 -30.47 11.95
C TYR A 80 19.43 -29.37 11.55
N LEU A 81 19.10 -29.27 10.25
CA LEU A 81 18.17 -28.26 9.76
C LEU A 81 16.75 -28.50 10.27
N MET A 82 16.31 -29.76 10.39
CA MET A 82 14.99 -30.11 10.93
C MET A 82 14.91 -29.76 12.43
N GLU A 83 15.94 -30.04 13.20
CA GLU A 83 16.03 -29.69 14.62
C GLU A 83 16.00 -28.16 14.80
N HIS A 84 16.77 -27.44 13.98
CA HIS A 84 16.91 -25.99 14.09
C HIS A 84 15.66 -25.22 13.63
N THR A 85 14.89 -25.76 12.67
CA THR A 85 13.69 -25.12 12.11
C THR A 85 12.37 -25.68 12.63
N GLY A 86 12.39 -26.86 13.24
CA GLY A 86 11.19 -27.61 13.59
C GLY A 86 10.44 -28.18 12.38
N PHE A 87 11.05 -28.18 11.20
CA PHE A 87 10.41 -28.68 9.97
C PHE A 87 10.54 -30.20 9.84
N SER A 88 9.51 -30.82 9.24
CA SER A 88 9.67 -32.16 8.71
C SER A 88 10.58 -32.15 7.46
N LEU A 89 11.17 -33.28 7.11
CA LEU A 89 12.01 -33.42 5.91
C LEU A 89 11.28 -33.01 4.63
N ALA A 90 10.00 -33.32 4.52
CA ALA A 90 9.17 -32.92 3.37
C ALA A 90 8.99 -31.42 3.30
N THR A 91 8.75 -30.77 4.44
CA THR A 91 8.60 -29.32 4.57
C THR A 91 9.93 -28.64 4.23
N LEU A 92 11.04 -29.08 4.80
CA LEU A 92 12.38 -28.57 4.50
C LEU A 92 12.67 -28.59 2.99
N ARG A 93 12.48 -29.74 2.35
CA ARG A 93 12.72 -29.91 0.91
C ARG A 93 11.81 -29.02 0.05
N ARG A 94 10.56 -28.86 0.44
CA ARG A 94 9.60 -28.00 -0.26
C ARG A 94 10.02 -26.53 -0.22
N HIS A 95 10.38 -26.01 0.97
CA HIS A 95 10.81 -24.62 1.13
C HIS A 95 12.17 -24.38 0.48
N ALA A 96 13.14 -25.29 0.60
CA ALA A 96 14.41 -25.17 -0.11
C ALA A 96 14.21 -25.12 -1.63
N ARG A 97 13.33 -25.95 -2.21
CA ARG A 97 12.99 -25.88 -3.63
C ARG A 97 12.32 -24.56 -4.00
N HIS A 98 11.42 -24.06 -3.16
CA HIS A 98 10.79 -22.75 -3.39
C HIS A 98 11.83 -21.64 -3.41
N LEU A 99 12.77 -21.61 -2.48
CA LEU A 99 13.85 -20.62 -2.46
C LEU A 99 14.72 -20.67 -3.71
N VAL A 100 14.98 -21.85 -4.27
CA VAL A 100 15.68 -22.00 -5.56
C VAL A 100 14.84 -21.47 -6.72
N ASN A 101 13.55 -21.83 -6.76
CA ASN A 101 12.66 -21.44 -7.86
C ASN A 101 12.48 -19.90 -7.93
N VAL A 102 12.58 -19.21 -6.80
CA VAL A 102 12.57 -17.73 -6.77
C VAL A 102 13.98 -17.11 -6.90
N GLY A 103 15.01 -17.92 -7.13
CA GLY A 103 16.38 -17.49 -7.37
C GLY A 103 17.06 -16.85 -6.16
N LEU A 104 16.76 -17.31 -4.95
CA LEU A 104 17.38 -16.81 -3.70
C LEU A 104 18.53 -17.66 -3.23
N ILE A 105 18.50 -18.94 -3.55
CA ILE A 105 19.60 -19.89 -3.30
C ILE A 105 19.82 -20.76 -4.53
N ALA A 106 21.00 -21.33 -4.66
CA ALA A 106 21.32 -22.34 -5.65
C ALA A 106 21.67 -23.68 -4.97
N PHE A 107 21.84 -24.71 -5.77
CA PHE A 107 22.39 -25.97 -5.30
C PHE A 107 23.79 -26.18 -5.91
N LYS A 108 24.78 -26.42 -5.08
CA LYS A 108 26.07 -26.96 -5.52
C LYS A 108 26.08 -28.45 -5.21
N ASP A 109 25.90 -29.31 -6.23
CA ASP A 109 25.80 -30.75 -6.07
C ASP A 109 27.18 -31.39 -6.11
N SER A 110 27.40 -32.33 -5.20
CA SER A 110 28.60 -33.21 -5.19
C SER A 110 28.40 -34.39 -6.12
N SER A 111 29.47 -35.06 -6.48
CA SER A 111 29.46 -36.28 -7.33
C SER A 111 28.60 -37.42 -6.76
N ASN A 112 28.50 -37.53 -5.44
CA ASN A 112 27.71 -38.55 -4.74
C ASN A 112 26.34 -38.04 -4.25
N GLY A 113 25.95 -36.82 -4.57
CA GLY A 113 24.68 -36.18 -4.17
C GLY A 113 24.55 -35.86 -2.68
N LYS A 114 25.61 -36.04 -1.88
CA LYS A 114 25.61 -35.72 -0.45
C LYS A 114 26.15 -34.29 -0.23
N ARG A 115 25.55 -33.59 0.72
CA ARG A 115 26.11 -32.33 1.17
C ARG A 115 27.27 -32.57 2.12
N TRP A 116 28.37 -31.88 1.91
CA TRP A 116 29.56 -31.89 2.77
C TRP A 116 30.37 -30.63 2.52
N GLY A 117 31.25 -30.30 3.45
CA GLY A 117 32.16 -29.19 3.30
C GLY A 117 33.28 -29.25 4.33
N HIS A 118 34.35 -28.60 3.97
CA HIS A 118 35.55 -28.47 4.80
C HIS A 118 36.02 -27.02 4.86
N ARG A 119 36.47 -26.61 6.04
CA ARG A 119 37.09 -25.30 6.26
C ARG A 119 38.56 -25.52 6.67
N ASP A 120 39.41 -24.58 6.26
CA ASP A 120 40.79 -24.54 6.74
C ASP A 120 40.88 -24.04 8.20
N ASP A 121 42.09 -23.98 8.73
CA ASP A 121 42.40 -23.53 10.11
C ASP A 121 42.02 -22.06 10.35
N GLN A 122 41.92 -21.25 9.28
CA GLN A 122 41.47 -19.87 9.32
C GLN A 122 39.95 -19.75 9.23
N GLY A 123 39.24 -20.88 8.98
CA GLY A 123 37.81 -20.95 8.91
C GLY A 123 37.21 -20.65 7.52
N TYR A 124 38.05 -20.52 6.49
CA TYR A 124 37.61 -20.38 5.11
C TYR A 124 37.12 -21.70 4.52
N ILE A 125 36.11 -21.64 3.64
CA ILE A 125 35.64 -22.81 2.91
C ILE A 125 36.70 -23.19 1.87
N VAL A 126 37.26 -24.41 1.98
CA VAL A 126 38.19 -24.99 1.01
C VAL A 126 37.40 -25.66 -0.10
N ASP A 127 36.45 -26.49 0.27
CA ASP A 127 35.48 -27.12 -0.64
C ASP A 127 34.16 -27.37 0.09
N ALA A 128 33.03 -27.18 -0.62
CA ALA A 128 31.72 -27.41 -0.05
C ALA A 128 30.68 -27.67 -1.14
N TYR A 129 29.71 -28.51 -0.79
CA TYR A 129 28.56 -28.89 -1.63
C TYR A 129 27.29 -28.84 -0.78
N GLY A 130 26.27 -28.12 -1.25
CA GLY A 130 25.06 -27.91 -0.48
C GLY A 130 24.17 -26.81 -1.02
N TYR A 131 23.56 -26.06 -0.12
CA TYR A 131 22.78 -24.87 -0.46
C TYR A 131 23.71 -23.66 -0.57
N ASP A 132 23.69 -23.01 -1.70
CA ASP A 132 24.51 -21.85 -1.98
C ASP A 132 23.70 -20.57 -1.86
N LEU A 133 24.16 -19.65 -1.01
CA LEU A 133 23.47 -18.38 -0.75
C LEU A 133 24.05 -17.19 -1.56
N ALA A 134 25.04 -17.43 -2.43
CA ALA A 134 25.60 -16.37 -3.29
C ALA A 134 24.56 -15.62 -4.14
N PRO A 135 23.43 -16.23 -4.59
CA PRO A 135 22.35 -15.49 -5.25
C PRO A 135 21.81 -14.30 -4.45
N LEU A 136 21.84 -14.38 -3.11
CA LEU A 136 21.40 -13.25 -2.26
C LEU A 136 22.34 -12.04 -2.38
N ALA A 137 23.64 -12.28 -2.50
CA ALA A 137 24.62 -11.23 -2.74
C ALA A 137 24.41 -10.60 -4.12
N ALA A 138 24.21 -11.42 -5.16
CA ALA A 138 23.95 -10.94 -6.52
C ALA A 138 22.73 -10.04 -6.63
N ARG A 139 21.70 -10.30 -5.83
CA ARG A 139 20.40 -9.64 -5.91
C ARG A 139 20.15 -8.60 -4.81
N ALA A 140 21.14 -8.32 -3.97
CA ALA A 140 20.98 -7.38 -2.85
C ALA A 140 20.53 -5.99 -3.33
N ASP A 141 21.18 -5.44 -4.35
CA ASP A 141 20.85 -4.13 -4.93
C ASP A 141 19.45 -4.14 -5.57
N GLU A 142 19.07 -5.23 -6.25
CA GLU A 142 17.72 -5.43 -6.82
C GLU A 142 16.65 -5.34 -5.73
N PHE A 143 16.86 -6.03 -4.60
CA PHE A 143 15.90 -6.03 -3.49
C PHE A 143 15.85 -4.68 -2.75
N GLU A 144 16.97 -4.00 -2.61
CA GLU A 144 17.01 -2.65 -2.04
C GLU A 144 16.25 -1.65 -2.93
N ALA A 145 16.46 -1.70 -4.25
CA ALA A 145 15.73 -0.88 -5.21
C ALA A 145 14.22 -1.20 -5.24
N LEU A 146 13.86 -2.48 -5.17
CA LEU A 146 12.47 -2.92 -5.07
C LEU A 146 11.81 -2.37 -3.79
N TYR A 147 12.51 -2.44 -2.66
CA TYR A 147 12.01 -1.91 -1.40
C TYR A 147 11.72 -0.41 -1.48
N VAL A 148 12.63 0.37 -2.08
CA VAL A 148 12.44 1.83 -2.27
C VAL A 148 11.19 2.10 -3.10
N ARG A 149 11.01 1.41 -4.24
CA ARG A 149 9.81 1.55 -5.09
C ARG A 149 8.52 1.23 -4.34
N ILE A 150 8.50 0.14 -3.57
CA ILE A 150 7.34 -0.24 -2.76
C ILE A 150 7.02 0.83 -1.71
N GLN A 151 8.04 1.40 -1.05
CA GLN A 151 7.84 2.46 -0.06
C GLN A 151 7.30 3.75 -0.69
N GLU A 152 7.79 4.12 -1.86
CA GLU A 152 7.29 5.28 -2.61
C GLU A 152 5.83 5.11 -3.02
N GLU A 153 5.47 3.94 -3.56
CA GLU A 153 4.09 3.63 -3.93
C GLU A 153 3.16 3.66 -2.70
N ARG A 154 3.57 3.05 -1.59
CA ARG A 154 2.82 3.10 -0.32
C ARG A 154 2.62 4.52 0.18
N ARG A 155 3.66 5.36 0.09
CA ARG A 155 3.61 6.80 0.47
C ARG A 155 2.64 7.57 -0.43
N MET A 156 2.69 7.36 -1.73
CA MET A 156 1.74 7.97 -2.69
C MET A 156 0.31 7.55 -2.38
N CYS A 157 0.05 6.27 -2.21
CA CYS A 157 -1.28 5.76 -1.84
C CYS A 157 -1.81 6.39 -0.55
N GLN A 158 -0.96 6.50 0.49
CA GLN A 158 -1.34 7.15 1.75
C GLN A 158 -1.67 8.63 1.57
N GLY A 159 -0.88 9.35 0.76
CA GLY A 159 -1.12 10.75 0.43
C GLY A 159 -2.45 10.95 -0.31
N LEU A 160 -2.74 10.12 -1.30
CA LEU A 160 -4.00 10.15 -2.05
C LEU A 160 -5.21 9.85 -1.15
N LYS A 161 -5.13 8.83 -0.29
CA LYS A 161 -6.20 8.51 0.68
C LYS A 161 -6.48 9.68 1.64
N LYS A 162 -5.45 10.41 2.08
CA LYS A 162 -5.62 11.61 2.89
C LYS A 162 -6.33 12.72 2.11
N LYS A 163 -5.92 12.99 0.86
CA LYS A 163 -6.55 13.99 -0.02
C LYS A 163 -8.03 13.66 -0.25
N ILE A 164 -8.37 12.43 -0.60
CA ILE A 164 -9.75 11.96 -0.78
C ILE A 164 -10.57 12.20 0.50
N THR A 165 -9.99 11.89 1.67
CA THR A 165 -10.66 12.09 2.96
C THR A 165 -10.96 13.57 3.22
N ILE A 166 -10.02 14.47 2.90
CA ILE A 166 -10.21 15.92 3.06
C ILE A 166 -11.32 16.41 2.14
N VAL A 167 -11.27 16.06 0.86
CA VAL A 167 -12.29 16.47 -0.13
C VAL A 167 -13.68 15.99 0.29
N ARG A 168 -13.82 14.75 0.72
CA ARG A 168 -15.09 14.20 1.23
C ARG A 168 -15.63 14.96 2.43
N ARG A 169 -14.77 15.36 3.37
CA ARG A 169 -15.17 16.15 4.54
C ARG A 169 -15.66 17.54 4.14
N ILE A 170 -15.01 18.17 3.16
CA ILE A 170 -15.44 19.48 2.64
C ILE A 170 -16.82 19.37 2.00
N ILE A 171 -17.04 18.35 1.15
CA ILE A 171 -18.33 18.11 0.51
C ILE A 171 -19.42 17.93 1.58
N ARG A 172 -19.21 17.02 2.53
CA ARG A 172 -20.17 16.73 3.60
C ARG A 172 -20.50 17.99 4.39
N ALA A 173 -19.49 18.75 4.84
CA ALA A 173 -19.70 19.98 5.61
C ALA A 173 -20.54 21.01 4.85
N LYS A 174 -20.36 21.14 3.52
CA LYS A 174 -21.19 22.06 2.70
C LYS A 174 -22.61 21.55 2.52
N LEU A 175 -22.82 20.27 2.33
CA LEU A 175 -24.16 19.68 2.24
C LEU A 175 -24.91 19.81 3.57
N ASP A 176 -24.25 19.53 4.69
CA ASP A 176 -24.81 19.66 6.04
C ASP A 176 -25.17 21.14 6.32
N ALA A 177 -24.27 22.07 6.03
CA ALA A 177 -24.52 23.51 6.21
C ALA A 177 -25.67 24.03 5.31
N ALA A 178 -25.82 23.48 4.10
CA ALA A 178 -26.94 23.82 3.22
C ALA A 178 -28.29 23.35 3.77
N ALA A 179 -28.31 22.16 4.38
CA ALA A 179 -29.48 21.60 5.03
C ALA A 179 -29.85 22.38 6.28
N GLU A 180 -28.88 22.68 7.18
CA GLU A 180 -29.08 23.45 8.42
C GLU A 180 -29.65 24.84 8.13
N LYS A 181 -29.15 25.50 7.07
CA LYS A 181 -29.58 26.86 6.70
C LYS A 181 -30.77 26.88 5.76
N SER A 182 -31.36 25.73 5.44
CA SER A 182 -32.49 25.60 4.50
C SER A 182 -32.26 26.33 3.19
N LEU A 183 -31.04 26.25 2.64
CA LEU A 183 -30.67 26.96 1.40
C LEU A 183 -31.46 26.43 0.21
N THR A 184 -31.90 27.33 -0.67
CA THR A 184 -32.56 26.94 -1.93
C THR A 184 -31.53 26.37 -2.91
N GLY A 185 -31.78 25.15 -3.44
CA GLY A 185 -30.86 24.50 -4.38
C GLY A 185 -31.15 23.01 -4.57
N PRO A 186 -30.34 22.32 -5.39
CA PRO A 186 -30.54 20.91 -5.72
C PRO A 186 -29.92 19.97 -4.64
N TRP A 187 -30.03 20.31 -3.37
CA TRP A 187 -29.29 19.64 -2.27
C TRP A 187 -29.63 18.16 -2.14
N THR A 188 -30.91 17.77 -2.31
CA THR A 188 -31.32 16.37 -2.26
C THR A 188 -30.58 15.54 -3.31
N LYS A 189 -30.55 16.02 -4.56
CA LYS A 189 -29.83 15.33 -5.65
C LYS A 189 -28.33 15.26 -5.42
N LEU A 190 -27.73 16.34 -4.88
CA LEU A 190 -26.31 16.38 -4.56
C LEU A 190 -25.98 15.39 -3.42
N THR A 191 -26.83 15.31 -2.40
CA THR A 191 -26.65 14.33 -1.31
C THR A 191 -26.74 12.89 -1.82
N GLU A 192 -27.75 12.57 -2.62
CA GLU A 192 -27.90 11.25 -3.26
C GLU A 192 -26.68 10.89 -4.11
N SER A 193 -26.21 11.84 -4.94
CA SER A 193 -25.00 11.65 -5.75
C SER A 193 -23.76 11.45 -4.92
N PHE A 194 -23.64 12.15 -3.79
CA PHE A 194 -22.52 11.97 -2.85
C PHE A 194 -22.54 10.58 -2.22
N GLU A 195 -23.69 10.09 -1.78
CA GLU A 195 -23.82 8.73 -1.22
C GLU A 195 -23.45 7.65 -2.25
N LEU A 196 -23.83 7.83 -3.53
CA LEU A 196 -23.39 6.93 -4.61
C LEU A 196 -21.87 6.96 -4.82
N LEU A 197 -21.24 8.13 -4.74
CA LEU A 197 -19.77 8.24 -4.79
C LEU A 197 -19.09 7.56 -3.59
N LEU A 198 -19.66 7.64 -2.41
CA LEU A 198 -19.15 6.97 -1.22
C LEU A 198 -19.14 5.44 -1.37
N GLN A 199 -20.13 4.86 -2.07
CA GLN A 199 -20.15 3.42 -2.34
C GLN A 199 -19.04 2.96 -3.29
N ARG A 200 -18.50 3.87 -4.13
CA ARG A 200 -17.39 3.61 -5.07
C ARG A 200 -16.01 3.75 -4.43
N LEU A 201 -15.94 4.09 -3.14
CA LEU A 201 -14.66 4.22 -2.46
C LEU A 201 -13.86 2.93 -2.54
N PRO A 202 -12.58 3.01 -2.92
CA PRO A 202 -11.73 1.84 -3.01
C PRO A 202 -11.55 1.19 -1.63
N LYS A 203 -11.60 -0.14 -1.62
CA LYS A 203 -11.36 -0.97 -0.44
C LYS A 203 -9.86 -1.01 -0.13
N ARG A 204 -9.41 -1.93 0.73
CA ARG A 204 -7.99 -2.10 1.05
C ARG A 204 -7.15 -2.44 -0.20
N ASN A 205 -5.91 -1.94 -0.26
CA ASN A 205 -4.87 -2.28 -1.25
C ASN A 205 -5.21 -1.94 -2.71
N GLU A 206 -5.77 -0.77 -2.95
CA GLU A 206 -5.96 -0.27 -4.30
C GLU A 206 -4.69 0.36 -4.88
N SER A 207 -4.55 0.29 -6.21
CA SER A 207 -3.46 0.90 -6.95
C SER A 207 -3.50 2.42 -6.89
N VAL A 208 -2.33 3.05 -7.12
CA VAL A 208 -2.20 4.51 -7.22
C VAL A 208 -3.16 5.08 -8.26
N GLU A 209 -3.27 4.42 -9.41
CA GLU A 209 -4.14 4.82 -10.52
C GLU A 209 -5.62 4.92 -10.10
N LYS A 210 -6.16 3.89 -9.49
CA LYS A 210 -7.55 3.91 -8.99
C LYS A 210 -7.78 4.96 -7.91
N LEU A 211 -6.77 5.25 -7.09
CA LEU A 211 -6.87 6.31 -6.09
C LEU A 211 -6.86 7.71 -6.73
N LEU A 212 -6.11 7.89 -7.83
CA LEU A 212 -6.13 9.12 -8.61
C LEU A 212 -7.51 9.33 -9.25
N ASP A 213 -8.05 8.34 -9.96
CA ASP A 213 -9.40 8.40 -10.52
C ASP A 213 -10.45 8.75 -9.46
N THR A 214 -10.34 8.11 -8.29
CA THR A 214 -11.25 8.38 -7.17
C THR A 214 -11.11 9.82 -6.70
N LEU A 215 -9.91 10.34 -6.58
CA LEU A 215 -9.67 11.73 -6.16
C LEU A 215 -10.27 12.71 -7.17
N ASP A 216 -10.12 12.46 -8.46
CA ASP A 216 -10.62 13.31 -9.54
C ASP A 216 -12.16 13.35 -9.54
N TRP A 217 -12.82 12.20 -9.32
CA TRP A 217 -14.29 12.18 -9.16
C TRP A 217 -14.76 13.03 -7.98
N PHE A 218 -14.13 12.87 -6.82
CA PHE A 218 -14.48 13.67 -5.64
C PHE A 218 -14.13 15.15 -5.80
N ALA A 219 -13.04 15.49 -6.49
CA ALA A 219 -12.67 16.86 -6.78
C ALA A 219 -13.67 17.56 -7.70
N SER A 220 -14.05 16.92 -8.81
CA SER A 220 -15.07 17.43 -9.73
C SER A 220 -16.43 17.57 -9.05
N PHE A 221 -16.81 16.62 -8.20
CA PHE A 221 -18.05 16.72 -7.45
C PHE A 221 -18.00 17.82 -6.38
N LYS A 222 -16.86 18.02 -5.72
CA LYS A 222 -16.65 19.15 -4.80
C LYS A 222 -16.92 20.48 -5.49
N GLU A 223 -16.39 20.70 -6.69
CA GLU A 223 -16.61 21.92 -7.47
C GLU A 223 -18.11 22.15 -7.74
N GLN A 224 -18.85 21.11 -8.10
CA GLN A 224 -20.31 21.21 -8.30
C GLN A 224 -21.04 21.66 -7.03
N VAL A 225 -20.67 21.08 -5.88
CA VAL A 225 -21.25 21.44 -4.58
C VAL A 225 -20.87 22.86 -4.20
N GLU A 226 -19.62 23.28 -4.45
CA GLU A 226 -19.15 24.64 -4.18
C GLU A 226 -19.91 25.67 -5.02
N HIS A 227 -20.04 25.44 -6.31
CA HIS A 227 -20.83 26.30 -7.19
C HIS A 227 -22.31 26.40 -6.80
N ALA A 228 -22.91 25.29 -6.34
CA ALA A 228 -24.28 25.32 -5.83
C ALA A 228 -24.40 26.13 -4.55
N PHE A 229 -23.43 25.98 -3.65
CA PHE A 229 -23.38 26.66 -2.37
C PHE A 229 -23.18 28.16 -2.55
N ASP A 230 -22.22 28.57 -3.37
CA ASP A 230 -21.95 29.99 -3.66
C ASP A 230 -23.15 30.69 -4.32
N ARG A 231 -23.83 30.00 -5.24
CA ARG A 231 -25.06 30.54 -5.86
C ARG A 231 -26.21 30.71 -4.87
N ALA A 232 -26.33 29.80 -3.90
CA ALA A 232 -27.37 29.89 -2.88
C ALA A 232 -27.10 31.04 -1.89
N PHE A 233 -25.83 31.31 -1.61
CA PHE A 233 -25.43 32.43 -0.76
C PHE A 233 -25.46 33.80 -1.46
N SER A 234 -25.24 33.83 -2.79
CA SER A 234 -25.21 35.08 -3.57
C SER A 234 -26.60 35.60 -3.97
N LYS A 235 -27.66 34.80 -3.80
CA LYS A 235 -29.03 35.28 -3.97
C LYS A 235 -29.48 35.95 -2.68
N PRO A 236 -29.74 37.26 -2.65
CA PRO A 236 -30.32 37.90 -1.47
C PRO A 236 -31.67 37.23 -1.20
N GLN A 237 -31.96 36.95 0.07
CA GLN A 237 -33.29 36.51 0.55
C GLN A 237 -34.29 37.66 0.38
N ASN A 238 -34.78 37.81 -0.83
CA ASN A 238 -35.66 38.94 -1.16
C ASN A 238 -37.15 38.57 -1.13
N ASP A 239 -37.51 37.38 -0.57
CA ASP A 239 -38.93 36.97 -0.53
C ASP A 239 -39.60 37.25 0.83
N ASN A 240 -38.87 37.58 1.89
CA ASN A 240 -39.49 37.92 3.17
C ASN A 240 -39.76 39.42 3.34
N GLN A 241 -39.19 40.32 2.50
CA GLN A 241 -39.48 41.74 2.58
C GLN A 241 -40.73 42.13 1.78
N LYS A 242 -41.19 41.30 0.83
CA LYS A 242 -42.45 41.58 0.11
C LYS A 242 -43.72 41.22 0.91
N ALA A 243 -43.63 40.27 1.83
CA ALA A 243 -44.75 39.90 2.69
C ALA A 243 -44.99 40.99 3.78
N ASP A 244 -43.92 41.53 4.38
CA ASP A 244 -44.02 42.56 5.40
C ASP A 244 -44.41 43.95 4.81
N GLN A 245 -44.04 44.23 3.55
CA GLN A 245 -44.42 45.45 2.86
C GLN A 245 -45.86 45.46 2.41
N GLN A 246 -46.42 44.30 2.04
CA GLN A 246 -47.86 44.17 1.71
C GLN A 246 -48.73 44.26 2.97
N VAL A 247 -48.26 43.83 4.12
CA VAL A 247 -49.00 43.96 5.38
C VAL A 247 -48.95 45.42 5.88
N LEU A 248 -47.86 46.14 5.69
CA LEU A 248 -47.76 47.58 6.04
C LEU A 248 -48.61 48.47 5.12
N ASP A 249 -48.66 48.20 3.83
CA ASP A 249 -49.54 48.94 2.85
C ASP A 249 -51.02 48.65 3.04
N SER A 250 -51.38 47.45 3.52
CA SER A 250 -52.81 47.13 3.82
C SER A 250 -53.28 47.76 5.15
N VAL A 251 -52.38 48.05 6.09
CA VAL A 251 -52.72 48.75 7.36
C VAL A 251 -52.79 50.28 7.18
N SER A 252 -52.06 50.86 6.21
CA SER A 252 -52.08 52.32 5.95
C SER A 252 -53.30 52.76 5.11
N ASN A 253 -54.00 51.85 4.42
CA ASN A 253 -55.15 52.16 3.57
C ASN A 253 -56.52 51.99 4.26
N SER A 254 -56.58 51.66 5.54
CA SER A 254 -57.81 51.50 6.33
C SER A 254 -58.12 52.69 7.28
N HIS A 255 -57.38 53.80 7.20
CA HIS A 255 -57.57 54.96 8.08
C HIS A 255 -57.82 56.25 7.29
N ASN A 256 -58.69 56.22 6.27
CA ASN A 256 -59.17 57.45 5.63
C ASN A 256 -60.65 57.34 5.24
N THR A 257 -61.52 57.41 6.24
CA THR A 257 -62.91 57.75 6.08
C THR A 257 -63.32 58.68 7.19
N THR A 258 -63.30 59.97 6.88
CA THR A 258 -63.95 61.03 7.60
C THR A 258 -65.46 60.94 7.42
N PRO A 259 -66.26 61.22 8.43
CA PRO A 259 -67.53 61.94 8.23
C PRO A 259 -67.45 63.37 8.74
N SER A 260 -67.83 64.22 7.79
CA SER A 260 -68.20 65.64 7.95
C SER A 260 -69.41 65.76 8.89
N GLY A 261 -69.42 66.87 9.59
CA GLY A 261 -70.69 67.48 9.96
C GLY A 261 -70.81 68.03 11.34
N VAL A 262 -71.00 69.35 11.28
CA VAL A 262 -71.91 70.20 12.06
C VAL A 262 -71.39 70.92 13.33
N SER A 263 -71.17 72.18 13.11
CA SER A 263 -71.48 73.42 13.90
C SER A 263 -72.12 73.21 15.28
N ASP A 264 -71.66 73.93 16.28
CA ASP A 264 -72.26 75.24 16.74
C ASP A 264 -71.55 75.78 17.99
N GLU A 265 -71.33 77.08 17.91
CA GLU A 265 -71.58 78.13 18.88
C GLU A 265 -71.31 77.89 20.41
N THR A 266 -70.65 78.67 21.07
CA THR A 266 -70.81 79.97 21.68
C THR A 266 -70.06 80.16 23.04
N HIS A 267 -69.57 81.39 23.25
CA HIS A 267 -69.39 82.14 24.51
C HIS A 267 -68.50 81.61 25.65
N ILE A 268 -67.56 82.23 26.05
CA ILE A 268 -67.22 83.53 26.65
C ILE A 268 -65.74 83.65 26.69
#